data_0e11c328d60a04375e90ed970e1bd306
#
_entry.id   0e11c328d60a04375e90ed970e1bd306
#
_cell.length_a   1.000
_cell.length_b   1.000
_cell.length_c   1.000
_cell.angle_alpha   90.00
_cell.angle_beta   90.00
_cell.angle_gamma   90.00
#
_symmetry.space_group_name_H-M   'P 1'
#
loop_
_entity.id
_entity.type
_entity.pdbx_description
1 polymer ?
#
loop_
_entity_poly.entity_id
_entity_poly.type
_entity_poly.pdbx_seq_one_letter_code
_entity_poly.pdbx_strand_id
1 'polypeptide(L)'
;MKEAAAVSLGFEPIAPSRAFEEIAAQIRELVASGRLKPGDRLPAERDLSAKFKVSRNTLREALRALELSGMIELRKGAAGGAFVLPGSSGVVVNGLRDLYHLGAIKPEHLTEARVWLSEVVVRVACERLTEEDLAALEENIALATKADKAGNFQQRADLHREFHNLLAAATRNPIITITMEGVMEVMREFVKTIGPSDNAYTLPSRRRLLKHLRARDADAAVAEMNKFLERLQANYMELWNSRQQ
;
A
#
# COMPACT_ATOMS: atom_id res chain seq x y z
N MET A 1 -12.17 3.56 42.31
CA MET A 1 -12.70 2.82 41.17
C MET A 1 -13.81 3.66 40.55
N LYS A 2 -13.56 4.34 39.44
CA LYS A 2 -14.60 5.02 38.67
C LYS A 2 -15.16 4.01 37.66
N GLU A 3 -16.41 3.64 37.87
CA GLU A 3 -17.20 2.87 36.90
C GLU A 3 -17.31 3.69 35.60
N ALA A 4 -16.75 3.16 34.52
CA ALA A 4 -16.93 3.73 33.20
C ALA A 4 -18.40 3.56 32.80
N ALA A 5 -19.14 4.66 32.76
CA ALA A 5 -20.51 4.68 32.27
C ALA A 5 -20.51 4.13 30.82
N ALA A 6 -21.15 2.98 30.62
CA ALA A 6 -21.38 2.42 29.31
C ALA A 6 -22.21 3.43 28.48
N VAL A 7 -21.61 3.97 27.42
CA VAL A 7 -22.30 4.82 26.45
C VAL A 7 -23.34 3.93 25.76
N SER A 8 -24.62 4.11 26.09
CA SER A 8 -25.71 3.48 25.36
C SER A 8 -25.78 4.10 23.96
N LEU A 9 -25.32 3.35 22.98
CA LEU A 9 -25.27 3.81 21.58
C LEU A 9 -26.61 3.66 20.85
N GLY A 10 -27.73 3.48 21.52
CA GLY A 10 -29.11 3.60 21.02
C GLY A 10 -29.38 3.16 19.56
N PHE A 11 -28.71 2.10 19.08
CA PHE A 11 -28.96 1.60 17.73
C PHE A 11 -30.30 0.89 17.64
N GLU A 12 -31.14 1.31 16.70
CA GLU A 12 -32.37 0.61 16.33
C GLU A 12 -32.11 -0.44 15.25
N PRO A 13 -32.86 -1.56 15.24
CA PRO A 13 -32.69 -2.61 14.24
C PRO A 13 -33.03 -2.09 12.83
N ILE A 14 -32.09 -2.19 11.89
CA ILE A 14 -32.31 -1.94 10.47
C ILE A 14 -32.67 -3.27 9.82
N ALA A 15 -33.78 -3.33 9.07
CA ALA A 15 -34.11 -4.51 8.26
C ALA A 15 -33.01 -4.72 7.19
N PRO A 16 -32.37 -5.91 7.11
CA PRO A 16 -31.25 -6.13 6.20
C PRO A 16 -31.75 -6.08 4.75
N SER A 17 -31.45 -5.00 4.03
CA SER A 17 -31.61 -4.96 2.58
C SER A 17 -30.40 -5.63 1.96
N ARG A 18 -30.50 -6.93 1.62
CA ARG A 18 -29.47 -7.67 0.88
C ARG A 18 -29.32 -7.24 -0.57
N ALA A 19 -30.25 -6.44 -1.08
CA ALA A 19 -30.29 -6.09 -2.50
C ALA A 19 -29.03 -5.36 -2.99
N PHE A 20 -28.46 -4.44 -2.20
CA PHE A 20 -27.23 -3.74 -2.60
C PHE A 20 -26.02 -4.68 -2.63
N GLU A 21 -25.93 -5.64 -1.71
CA GLU A 21 -24.85 -6.64 -1.67
C GLU A 21 -24.95 -7.58 -2.89
N GLU A 22 -26.16 -8.01 -3.24
CA GLU A 22 -26.40 -8.87 -4.40
C GLU A 22 -26.05 -8.15 -5.71
N ILE A 23 -26.41 -6.87 -5.84
CA ILE A 23 -26.02 -6.05 -7.00
C ILE A 23 -24.49 -5.94 -7.08
N ALA A 24 -23.83 -5.63 -5.97
CA ALA A 24 -22.39 -5.53 -5.92
C ALA A 24 -21.72 -6.87 -6.27
N ALA A 25 -22.25 -7.99 -5.79
CA ALA A 25 -21.76 -9.33 -6.10
C ALA A 25 -21.89 -9.64 -7.60
N GLN A 26 -23.03 -9.34 -8.22
CA GLN A 26 -23.22 -9.56 -9.66
C GLN A 26 -22.26 -8.72 -10.51
N ILE A 27 -22.00 -7.46 -10.13
CA ILE A 27 -21.03 -6.62 -10.83
C ILE A 27 -19.61 -7.19 -10.67
N ARG A 28 -19.23 -7.66 -9.45
CA ARG A 28 -17.95 -8.34 -9.22
C ARG A 28 -17.79 -9.58 -10.11
N GLU A 29 -18.83 -10.37 -10.25
CA GLU A 29 -18.83 -11.56 -11.11
C GLU A 29 -18.65 -11.20 -12.60
N LEU A 30 -19.25 -10.10 -13.05
CA LEU A 30 -19.06 -9.61 -14.42
C LEU A 30 -17.61 -9.18 -14.68
N VAL A 31 -16.94 -8.59 -13.68
CA VAL A 31 -15.52 -8.25 -13.76
C VAL A 31 -14.66 -9.52 -13.70
N ALA A 32 -14.92 -10.42 -12.76
CA ALA A 32 -14.17 -11.67 -12.60
C ALA A 32 -14.25 -12.58 -13.82
N SER A 33 -15.41 -12.63 -14.47
CA SER A 33 -15.61 -13.37 -15.72
C SER A 33 -15.08 -12.67 -16.98
N GLY A 34 -14.50 -11.46 -16.85
CA GLY A 34 -13.97 -10.67 -17.97
C GLY A 34 -15.03 -10.05 -18.88
N ARG A 35 -16.31 -10.11 -18.51
CA ARG A 35 -17.42 -9.48 -19.25
C ARG A 35 -17.44 -7.97 -19.06
N LEU A 36 -16.92 -7.47 -17.95
CA LEU A 36 -16.55 -6.09 -17.70
C LEU A 36 -15.05 -6.01 -17.49
N LYS A 37 -14.40 -5.09 -18.18
CA LYS A 37 -12.94 -4.91 -18.16
C LYS A 37 -12.57 -3.54 -17.52
N PRO A 38 -11.37 -3.37 -17.01
CA PRO A 38 -10.86 -2.06 -16.63
C PRO A 38 -11.04 -1.02 -17.75
N GLY A 39 -11.59 0.12 -17.41
CA GLY A 39 -11.95 1.19 -18.34
C GLY A 39 -13.40 1.12 -18.86
N ASP A 40 -14.09 -0.01 -18.73
CA ASP A 40 -15.47 -0.10 -19.17
C ASP A 40 -16.39 0.76 -18.30
N ARG A 41 -17.36 1.38 -18.96
CA ARG A 41 -18.41 2.16 -18.31
C ARG A 41 -19.60 1.25 -18.05
N LEU A 42 -20.09 1.23 -16.81
CA LEU A 42 -21.36 0.61 -16.46
C LEU A 42 -22.54 1.35 -17.13
N PRO A 43 -23.65 0.67 -17.42
CA PRO A 43 -24.87 1.32 -17.86
C PRO A 43 -25.31 2.43 -16.91
N ALA A 44 -26.09 3.41 -17.40
CA ALA A 44 -26.55 4.50 -16.58
C ALA A 44 -27.36 4.01 -15.35
N GLU A 45 -27.26 4.73 -14.21
CA GLU A 45 -27.95 4.36 -12.96
C GLU A 45 -29.45 4.08 -13.19
N ARG A 46 -30.09 4.86 -14.08
CA ARG A 46 -31.51 4.67 -14.42
C ARG A 46 -31.76 3.31 -15.03
N ASP A 47 -30.89 2.90 -15.95
CA ASP A 47 -31.07 1.67 -16.70
C ASP A 47 -30.69 0.45 -15.85
N LEU A 48 -29.65 0.59 -15.00
CA LEU A 48 -29.28 -0.44 -14.04
C LEU A 48 -30.34 -0.64 -12.96
N SER A 49 -30.95 0.44 -12.41
CA SER A 49 -32.01 0.32 -11.41
C SER A 49 -33.24 -0.37 -11.99
N ALA A 50 -33.57 -0.10 -13.26
CA ALA A 50 -34.66 -0.78 -13.95
C ALA A 50 -34.36 -2.26 -14.19
N LYS A 51 -33.12 -2.60 -14.62
CA LYS A 51 -32.69 -4.00 -14.85
C LYS A 51 -32.71 -4.83 -13.56
N PHE A 52 -32.19 -4.27 -12.46
CA PHE A 52 -32.19 -4.92 -11.15
C PHE A 52 -33.55 -4.87 -10.44
N LYS A 53 -34.52 -4.10 -10.94
CA LYS A 53 -35.84 -3.87 -10.32
C LYS A 53 -35.72 -3.34 -8.89
N VAL A 54 -34.79 -2.40 -8.66
CA VAL A 54 -34.54 -1.79 -7.36
C VAL A 54 -34.67 -0.27 -7.41
N SER A 55 -34.75 0.36 -6.24
CA SER A 55 -34.70 1.81 -6.12
C SER A 55 -33.34 2.36 -6.56
N ARG A 56 -33.30 3.61 -7.04
CA ARG A 56 -32.03 4.29 -7.36
C ARG A 56 -31.13 4.42 -6.14
N ASN A 57 -31.71 4.55 -4.94
CA ASN A 57 -30.92 4.64 -3.70
C ASN A 57 -30.21 3.31 -3.40
N THR A 58 -30.91 2.17 -3.50
CA THR A 58 -30.32 0.85 -3.33
C THR A 58 -29.18 0.60 -4.32
N LEU A 59 -29.38 0.99 -5.59
CA LEU A 59 -28.32 0.90 -6.59
C LEU A 59 -27.12 1.78 -6.23
N ARG A 60 -27.35 3.02 -5.79
CA ARG A 60 -26.25 3.91 -5.38
C ARG A 60 -25.45 3.39 -4.19
N GLU A 61 -26.11 2.75 -3.24
CA GLU A 61 -25.43 2.06 -2.13
C GLU A 61 -24.52 0.95 -2.65
N ALA A 62 -24.99 0.12 -3.59
CA ALA A 62 -24.18 -0.91 -4.23
C ALA A 62 -22.96 -0.32 -4.98
N LEU A 63 -23.18 0.75 -5.77
CA LEU A 63 -22.09 1.41 -6.49
C LEU A 63 -21.10 2.07 -5.54
N ARG A 64 -21.52 2.67 -4.44
CA ARG A 64 -20.62 3.20 -3.41
C ARG A 64 -19.82 2.11 -2.73
N ALA A 65 -20.42 0.97 -2.42
CA ALA A 65 -19.69 -0.16 -1.86
C ALA A 65 -18.60 -0.68 -2.82
N LEU A 66 -18.89 -0.70 -4.12
CA LEU A 66 -17.90 -1.04 -5.16
C LEU A 66 -16.81 0.03 -5.32
N GLU A 67 -17.16 1.30 -5.18
CA GLU A 67 -16.19 2.41 -5.20
C GLU A 67 -15.26 2.35 -3.98
N LEU A 68 -15.80 2.14 -2.78
CA LEU A 68 -15.02 1.95 -1.55
C LEU A 68 -14.08 0.75 -1.63
N SER A 69 -14.49 -0.31 -2.33
CA SER A 69 -13.62 -1.48 -2.58
C SER A 69 -12.63 -1.26 -3.73
N GLY A 70 -12.57 -0.07 -4.34
CA GLY A 70 -11.63 0.25 -5.41
C GLY A 70 -11.90 -0.49 -6.73
N MET A 71 -13.11 -1.06 -6.90
CA MET A 71 -13.48 -1.78 -8.12
C MET A 71 -13.98 -0.85 -9.22
N ILE A 72 -14.63 0.23 -8.85
CA ILE A 72 -15.13 1.25 -9.77
C ILE A 72 -14.78 2.65 -9.30
N GLU A 73 -14.91 3.61 -10.20
CA GLU A 73 -14.85 5.05 -9.93
C GLU A 73 -16.15 5.70 -10.36
N LEU A 74 -16.72 6.57 -9.51
CA LEU A 74 -17.91 7.36 -9.83
C LEU A 74 -17.47 8.76 -10.33
N ARG A 75 -17.59 8.99 -11.64
CA ARG A 75 -17.26 10.29 -12.26
C ARG A 75 -18.51 11.15 -12.39
N LYS A 76 -18.40 12.43 -12.03
CA LYS A 76 -19.48 13.43 -12.11
C LYS A 76 -19.55 14.07 -13.51
N GLY A 77 -20.71 14.67 -13.83
CA GLY A 77 -20.91 15.46 -15.06
C GLY A 77 -21.59 14.71 -16.20
N ALA A 78 -21.76 15.36 -17.35
CA ALA A 78 -22.47 14.82 -18.52
C ALA A 78 -21.82 13.56 -19.09
N ALA A 79 -20.47 13.48 -19.09
CA ALA A 79 -19.71 12.29 -19.46
C ALA A 79 -19.44 11.36 -18.26
N GLY A 80 -20.06 11.63 -17.09
CA GLY A 80 -19.89 10.87 -15.87
C GLY A 80 -20.50 9.47 -15.91
N GLY A 81 -20.42 8.77 -14.79
CA GLY A 81 -20.93 7.40 -14.63
C GLY A 81 -20.00 6.55 -13.78
N ALA A 82 -20.31 5.28 -13.66
CA ALA A 82 -19.46 4.31 -12.97
C ALA A 82 -18.54 3.63 -13.98
N PHE A 83 -17.22 3.65 -13.71
CA PHE A 83 -16.20 3.05 -14.58
C PHE A 83 -15.44 1.99 -13.80
N VAL A 84 -15.19 0.85 -14.41
CA VAL A 84 -14.37 -0.22 -13.83
C VAL A 84 -12.91 0.26 -13.76
N LEU A 85 -12.31 0.17 -12.57
CA LEU A 85 -10.91 0.55 -12.36
C LEU A 85 -9.96 -0.60 -12.71
N PRO A 86 -8.74 -0.30 -13.19
CA PRO A 86 -7.65 -1.26 -13.08
C PRO A 86 -7.41 -1.49 -11.59
N GLY A 87 -7.21 -2.75 -11.19
CA GLY A 87 -6.96 -3.09 -9.79
C GLY A 87 -5.87 -2.20 -9.20
N SER A 88 -6.11 -1.64 -8.02
CA SER A 88 -5.16 -0.78 -7.33
C SER A 88 -4.83 -1.34 -5.94
N SER A 89 -3.60 -1.08 -5.48
CA SER A 89 -3.16 -1.42 -4.12
C SER A 89 -3.86 -0.60 -3.03
N GLY A 90 -4.54 0.49 -3.39
CA GLY A 90 -5.02 1.51 -2.45
C GLY A 90 -5.90 0.98 -1.33
N VAL A 91 -6.78 0.00 -1.59
CA VAL A 91 -7.64 -0.59 -0.56
C VAL A 91 -6.82 -1.37 0.47
N VAL A 92 -5.86 -2.17 0.02
CA VAL A 92 -4.97 -2.95 0.89
C VAL A 92 -4.08 -2.01 1.71
N VAL A 93 -3.48 -1.01 1.05
CA VAL A 93 -2.62 -0.01 1.67
C VAL A 93 -3.37 0.78 2.74
N ASN A 94 -4.58 1.27 2.43
CA ASN A 94 -5.41 1.99 3.39
C ASN A 94 -5.83 1.09 4.55
N GLY A 95 -6.22 -0.16 4.30
CA GLY A 95 -6.58 -1.12 5.35
C GLY A 95 -5.43 -1.38 6.33
N LEU A 96 -4.21 -1.57 5.84
CA LEU A 96 -3.03 -1.72 6.70
C LEU A 96 -2.74 -0.46 7.53
N ARG A 97 -2.88 0.72 6.92
CA ARG A 97 -2.69 1.99 7.62
C ARG A 97 -3.74 2.18 8.73
N ASP A 98 -4.99 1.86 8.45
CA ASP A 98 -6.07 1.96 9.45
C ASP A 98 -5.83 0.99 10.61
N LEU A 99 -5.37 -0.24 10.35
CA LEU A 99 -4.98 -1.19 11.40
C LEU A 99 -3.81 -0.67 12.25
N TYR A 100 -2.87 0.05 11.65
CA TYR A 100 -1.79 0.71 12.40
C TYR A 100 -2.34 1.82 13.31
N HIS A 101 -3.21 2.69 12.80
CA HIS A 101 -3.82 3.75 13.60
C HIS A 101 -4.71 3.23 14.72
N LEU A 102 -5.34 2.08 14.54
CA LEU A 102 -6.12 1.37 15.57
C LEU A 102 -5.23 0.63 16.60
N GLY A 103 -3.90 0.65 16.43
CA GLY A 103 -2.95 -0.03 17.32
C GLY A 103 -2.89 -1.56 17.16
N ALA A 104 -3.55 -2.12 16.14
CA ALA A 104 -3.48 -3.54 15.82
C ALA A 104 -2.12 -3.94 15.25
N ILE A 105 -1.45 -3.04 14.55
CA ILE A 105 -0.09 -3.20 14.05
C ILE A 105 0.86 -2.39 14.93
N LYS A 106 1.75 -3.07 15.66
CA LYS A 106 2.77 -2.44 16.48
C LYS A 106 4.05 -2.18 15.67
N PRO A 107 4.88 -1.18 16.06
CA PRO A 107 6.15 -0.90 15.39
C PRO A 107 7.10 -2.10 15.28
N GLU A 108 7.13 -2.95 16.30
CA GLU A 108 7.96 -4.16 16.32
C GLU A 108 7.54 -5.13 15.20
N HIS A 109 6.24 -5.42 15.10
CA HIS A 109 5.70 -6.31 14.06
C HIS A 109 5.92 -5.74 12.66
N LEU A 110 5.79 -4.42 12.51
CA LEU A 110 5.99 -3.74 11.24
C LEU A 110 7.43 -3.83 10.76
N THR A 111 8.40 -3.56 11.65
CA THR A 111 9.82 -3.58 11.30
C THR A 111 10.31 -4.99 11.02
N GLU A 112 9.84 -5.98 11.79
CA GLU A 112 10.13 -7.40 11.59
C GLU A 112 9.60 -7.91 10.24
N ALA A 113 8.31 -7.68 9.95
CA ALA A 113 7.69 -8.05 8.68
C ALA A 113 8.40 -7.41 7.48
N ARG A 114 8.87 -6.16 7.64
CA ARG A 114 9.65 -5.48 6.61
C ARG A 114 10.96 -6.20 6.28
N VAL A 115 11.68 -6.71 7.29
CA VAL A 115 12.93 -7.46 7.06
C VAL A 115 12.63 -8.71 6.24
N TRP A 116 11.70 -9.54 6.68
CA TRP A 116 11.36 -10.80 6.00
C TRP A 116 10.85 -10.59 4.58
N LEU A 117 9.95 -9.62 4.40
CA LEU A 117 9.42 -9.32 3.07
C LEU A 117 10.51 -8.78 2.15
N SER A 118 11.42 -7.93 2.67
CA SER A 118 12.53 -7.39 1.86
C SER A 118 13.51 -8.47 1.43
N GLU A 119 13.75 -9.50 2.25
CA GLU A 119 14.57 -10.65 1.85
C GLU A 119 13.98 -11.36 0.63
N VAL A 120 12.68 -11.70 0.70
CA VAL A 120 11.99 -12.33 -0.44
C VAL A 120 12.02 -11.43 -1.67
N VAL A 121 11.74 -10.14 -1.50
CA VAL A 121 11.75 -9.15 -2.60
C VAL A 121 13.12 -9.08 -3.26
N VAL A 122 14.20 -8.93 -2.47
CA VAL A 122 15.56 -8.80 -3.01
C VAL A 122 15.97 -10.06 -3.74
N ARG A 123 15.69 -11.24 -3.20
CA ARG A 123 16.02 -12.52 -3.82
C ARG A 123 15.34 -12.68 -5.18
N VAL A 124 14.02 -12.48 -5.23
CA VAL A 124 13.24 -12.61 -6.46
C VAL A 124 13.56 -11.50 -7.46
N ALA A 125 13.74 -10.25 -6.99
CA ALA A 125 14.15 -9.15 -7.85
C ALA A 125 15.52 -9.42 -8.48
N CYS A 126 16.49 -9.93 -7.72
CA CYS A 126 17.83 -10.25 -8.22
C CYS A 126 17.80 -11.20 -9.43
N GLU A 127 16.83 -12.12 -9.48
CA GLU A 127 16.64 -13.03 -10.61
C GLU A 127 15.97 -12.37 -11.82
N ARG A 128 15.03 -11.42 -11.58
CA ARG A 128 14.06 -10.96 -12.60
C ARG A 128 14.29 -9.53 -13.10
N LEU A 129 15.07 -8.72 -12.38
CA LEU A 129 15.27 -7.32 -12.73
C LEU A 129 15.90 -7.17 -14.12
N THR A 130 15.49 -6.13 -14.83
CA THR A 130 15.98 -5.74 -16.15
C THR A 130 17.00 -4.61 -16.03
N GLU A 131 17.61 -4.20 -17.15
CA GLU A 131 18.51 -3.02 -17.19
C GLU A 131 17.72 -1.74 -16.88
N GLU A 132 16.45 -1.67 -17.27
CA GLU A 132 15.55 -0.55 -16.96
C GLU A 132 15.29 -0.45 -15.45
N ASP A 133 15.10 -1.59 -14.77
CA ASP A 133 14.93 -1.61 -13.31
C ASP A 133 16.22 -1.14 -12.60
N LEU A 134 17.39 -1.59 -13.07
CA LEU A 134 18.67 -1.13 -12.54
C LEU A 134 18.87 0.37 -12.74
N ALA A 135 18.52 0.89 -13.91
CA ALA A 135 18.60 2.33 -14.21
C ALA A 135 17.66 3.14 -13.28
N ALA A 136 16.43 2.66 -13.06
CA ALA A 136 15.48 3.30 -12.15
C ALA A 136 15.97 3.31 -10.69
N LEU A 137 16.58 2.22 -10.22
CA LEU A 137 17.20 2.16 -8.89
C LEU A 137 18.40 3.12 -8.77
N GLU A 138 19.22 3.24 -9.81
CA GLU A 138 20.33 4.19 -9.85
C GLU A 138 19.88 5.64 -9.81
N GLU A 139 18.87 5.97 -10.60
CA GLU A 139 18.27 7.30 -10.61
C GLU A 139 17.70 7.64 -9.23
N ASN A 140 16.98 6.71 -8.59
CA ASN A 140 16.47 6.89 -7.24
C ASN A 140 17.60 7.20 -6.24
N ILE A 141 18.72 6.45 -6.30
CA ILE A 141 19.89 6.69 -5.45
C ILE A 141 20.51 8.08 -5.72
N ALA A 142 20.59 8.49 -6.98
CA ALA A 142 21.11 9.80 -7.35
C ALA A 142 20.24 10.95 -6.83
N LEU A 143 18.90 10.82 -6.96
CA LEU A 143 17.93 11.79 -6.42
C LEU A 143 17.99 11.81 -4.89
N ALA A 144 18.05 10.67 -4.23
CA ALA A 144 18.19 10.58 -2.77
C ALA A 144 19.48 11.23 -2.28
N THR A 145 20.58 11.10 -3.04
CA THR A 145 21.86 11.77 -2.72
C THR A 145 21.74 13.31 -2.84
N LYS A 146 20.99 13.83 -3.81
CA LYS A 146 20.71 15.27 -3.94
C LYS A 146 19.85 15.78 -2.79
N ALA A 147 18.78 15.05 -2.45
CA ALA A 147 17.89 15.39 -1.34
C ALA A 147 18.62 15.40 0.02
N ASP A 148 19.52 14.43 0.23
CA ASP A 148 20.34 14.34 1.43
C ASP A 148 21.28 15.54 1.57
N LYS A 149 22.02 15.92 0.51
CA LYS A 149 22.87 17.11 0.46
C LYS A 149 22.12 18.43 0.68
N ALA A 150 20.86 18.48 0.23
CA ALA A 150 19.98 19.64 0.42
C ALA A 150 19.32 19.70 1.79
N GLY A 151 19.52 18.69 2.65
CA GLY A 151 18.83 18.59 3.96
C GLY A 151 17.32 18.39 3.86
N ASN A 152 16.81 17.96 2.68
CA ASN A 152 15.38 17.75 2.48
C ASN A 152 14.94 16.38 2.99
N PHE A 153 14.59 16.34 4.28
CA PHE A 153 14.18 15.13 4.97
C PHE A 153 12.96 14.46 4.30
N GLN A 154 11.92 15.24 3.97
CA GLN A 154 10.69 14.69 3.39
C GLN A 154 10.95 14.01 2.04
N GLN A 155 11.64 14.69 1.14
CA GLN A 155 11.99 14.12 -0.16
C GLN A 155 12.88 12.89 -0.03
N ARG A 156 13.83 12.91 0.92
CA ARG A 156 14.68 11.74 1.21
C ARG A 156 13.85 10.55 1.69
N ALA A 157 12.88 10.77 2.59
CA ALA A 157 11.99 9.72 3.08
C ALA A 157 11.12 9.11 1.98
N ASP A 158 10.57 9.95 1.08
CA ASP A 158 9.79 9.49 -0.07
C ASP A 158 10.63 8.66 -1.03
N LEU A 159 11.86 9.09 -1.34
CA LEU A 159 12.80 8.33 -2.18
C LEU A 159 13.26 7.03 -1.50
N HIS A 160 13.28 6.98 -0.18
CA HIS A 160 13.56 5.74 0.55
C HIS A 160 12.42 4.72 0.40
N ARG A 161 11.18 5.16 0.48
CA ARG A 161 10.02 4.34 0.23
C ARG A 161 10.00 3.84 -1.22
N GLU A 162 10.20 4.76 -2.17
CA GLU A 162 10.19 4.45 -3.60
C GLU A 162 11.23 3.40 -3.98
N PHE A 163 12.42 3.42 -3.38
CA PHE A 163 13.45 2.40 -3.62
C PHE A 163 12.96 0.98 -3.33
N HIS A 164 12.22 0.78 -2.24
CA HIS A 164 11.66 -0.53 -1.90
C HIS A 164 10.51 -0.93 -2.85
N ASN A 165 9.71 0.04 -3.30
CA ASN A 165 8.65 -0.19 -4.27
C ASN A 165 9.21 -0.57 -5.64
N LEU A 166 10.30 0.07 -6.09
CA LEU A 166 11.02 -0.31 -7.32
C LEU A 166 11.56 -1.74 -7.25
N LEU A 167 12.17 -2.13 -6.12
CA LEU A 167 12.60 -3.51 -5.91
C LEU A 167 11.43 -4.50 -5.95
N ALA A 168 10.31 -4.16 -5.30
CA ALA A 168 9.12 -5.01 -5.30
C ALA A 168 8.52 -5.14 -6.71
N ALA A 169 8.46 -4.05 -7.48
CA ALA A 169 8.01 -4.07 -8.87
C ALA A 169 8.90 -4.94 -9.77
N ALA A 170 10.23 -4.94 -9.53
CA ALA A 170 11.17 -5.79 -10.24
C ALA A 170 10.94 -7.30 -10.02
N THR A 171 10.19 -7.69 -8.99
CA THR A 171 9.76 -9.09 -8.80
C THR A 171 8.75 -9.56 -9.84
N ARG A 172 8.11 -8.65 -10.59
CA ARG A 172 7.01 -8.94 -11.53
C ARG A 172 5.86 -9.73 -10.90
N ASN A 173 5.68 -9.61 -9.59
CA ASN A 173 4.60 -10.24 -8.85
C ASN A 173 3.72 -9.18 -8.18
N PRO A 174 2.48 -8.93 -8.68
CA PRO A 174 1.61 -7.91 -8.14
C PRO A 174 1.30 -8.06 -6.64
N ILE A 175 1.21 -9.29 -6.13
CA ILE A 175 0.95 -9.54 -4.70
C ILE A 175 2.12 -9.03 -3.84
N ILE A 176 3.36 -9.34 -4.26
CA ILE A 176 4.57 -8.86 -3.56
C ILE A 176 4.63 -7.32 -3.62
N THR A 177 4.36 -6.74 -4.78
CA THR A 177 4.36 -5.28 -4.97
C THR A 177 3.34 -4.60 -4.05
N ILE A 178 2.07 -5.05 -4.07
CA ILE A 178 1.00 -4.49 -3.24
C ILE A 178 1.31 -4.63 -1.74
N THR A 179 1.86 -5.78 -1.33
CA THR A 179 2.21 -6.02 0.07
C THR A 179 3.35 -5.10 0.51
N MET A 180 4.39 -4.94 -0.31
CA MET A 180 5.49 -4.02 -0.01
C MET A 180 5.01 -2.57 0.06
N GLU A 181 4.18 -2.11 -0.89
CA GLU A 181 3.59 -0.77 -0.87
C GLU A 181 2.83 -0.51 0.44
N GLY A 182 2.03 -1.48 0.88
CA GLY A 182 1.30 -1.40 2.14
C GLY A 182 2.22 -1.29 3.36
N VAL A 183 3.22 -2.16 3.46
CA VAL A 183 4.22 -2.11 4.54
C VAL A 183 4.98 -0.78 4.53
N MET A 184 5.40 -0.31 3.35
CA MET A 184 6.15 0.95 3.22
C MET A 184 5.29 2.18 3.52
N GLU A 185 3.99 2.14 3.27
CA GLU A 185 3.09 3.23 3.64
C GLU A 185 2.90 3.30 5.17
N VAL A 186 2.71 2.17 5.84
CA VAL A 186 2.66 2.14 7.31
C VAL A 186 4.01 2.56 7.91
N MET A 187 5.13 2.13 7.32
CA MET A 187 6.47 2.60 7.71
C MET A 187 6.61 4.13 7.60
N ARG A 188 6.02 4.74 6.57
CA ARG A 188 6.01 6.20 6.40
C ARG A 188 5.32 6.90 7.58
N GLU A 189 4.17 6.40 8.01
CA GLU A 189 3.45 6.94 9.18
C GLU A 189 4.26 6.75 10.46
N PHE A 190 4.86 5.59 10.65
CA PHE A 190 5.74 5.32 11.79
C PHE A 190 6.95 6.26 11.82
N VAL A 191 7.64 6.44 10.69
CA VAL A 191 8.80 7.35 10.60
C VAL A 191 8.40 8.81 10.86
N LYS A 192 7.23 9.26 10.43
CA LYS A 192 6.71 10.59 10.79
C LYS A 192 6.57 10.75 12.32
N THR A 193 6.09 9.70 12.98
CA THR A 193 5.89 9.71 14.44
C THR A 193 7.22 9.78 15.19
N ILE A 194 8.24 9.01 14.80
CA ILE A 194 9.55 9.02 15.44
C ILE A 194 10.44 10.22 15.01
N GLY A 195 10.10 10.87 13.88
CA GLY A 195 10.79 12.04 13.34
C GLY A 195 12.11 11.74 12.65
N PRO A 196 12.90 12.78 12.35
CA PRO A 196 14.17 12.64 11.65
C PRO A 196 15.16 11.77 12.44
N SER A 197 15.81 10.85 11.71
CA SER A 197 16.89 10.02 12.26
C SER A 197 18.14 10.15 11.40
N ASP A 198 19.31 9.93 12.00
CA ASP A 198 20.55 9.82 11.25
C ASP A 198 20.56 8.52 10.48
N ASN A 199 20.61 8.63 9.17
CA ASN A 199 20.61 7.53 8.22
C ASN A 199 21.80 7.59 7.24
N ALA A 200 22.94 8.14 7.68
CA ALA A 200 24.14 8.31 6.85
C ALA A 200 24.61 7.01 6.16
N TYR A 201 24.29 5.86 6.74
CA TYR A 201 24.63 4.54 6.18
C TYR A 201 23.68 4.05 5.06
N THR A 202 22.53 4.71 4.84
CA THR A 202 21.52 4.27 3.86
C THR A 202 22.04 4.31 2.43
N LEU A 203 22.57 5.43 1.99
CA LEU A 203 23.05 5.59 0.61
C LEU A 203 24.26 4.68 0.30
N PRO A 204 25.26 4.55 1.19
CA PRO A 204 26.33 3.56 1.02
C PRO A 204 25.80 2.13 0.89
N SER A 205 24.85 1.72 1.72
CA SER A 205 24.24 0.39 1.67
C SER A 205 23.54 0.14 0.34
N ARG A 206 22.75 1.09 -0.16
CA ARG A 206 22.07 0.97 -1.45
C ARG A 206 23.01 0.81 -2.64
N ARG A 207 24.13 1.54 -2.63
CA ARG A 207 25.16 1.36 -3.68
C ARG A 207 25.77 -0.03 -3.66
N ARG A 208 26.02 -0.60 -2.46
CA ARG A 208 26.52 -1.99 -2.34
C ARG A 208 25.47 -2.99 -2.80
N LEU A 209 24.21 -2.81 -2.35
CA LEU A 209 23.09 -3.65 -2.79
C LEU A 209 22.97 -3.65 -4.32
N LEU A 210 22.99 -2.46 -4.95
CA LEU A 210 22.91 -2.35 -6.41
C LEU A 210 24.05 -3.08 -7.12
N LYS A 211 25.27 -3.06 -6.56
CA LYS A 211 26.39 -3.83 -7.09
C LYS A 211 26.12 -5.34 -7.07
N HIS A 212 25.55 -5.87 -5.97
CA HIS A 212 25.19 -7.28 -5.86
C HIS A 212 24.02 -7.65 -6.80
N LEU A 213 23.03 -6.77 -6.93
CA LEU A 213 21.92 -6.96 -7.89
C LEU A 213 22.43 -7.04 -9.34
N ARG A 214 23.36 -6.18 -9.73
CA ARG A 214 24.01 -6.25 -11.06
C ARG A 214 24.80 -7.52 -11.28
N ALA A 215 25.47 -7.99 -10.25
CA ALA A 215 26.22 -9.26 -10.30
C ALA A 215 25.30 -10.49 -10.24
N ARG A 216 24.00 -10.32 -10.07
CA ARG A 216 23.03 -11.41 -9.84
C ARG A 216 23.37 -12.28 -8.63
N ASP A 217 24.07 -11.71 -7.65
CA ASP A 217 24.45 -12.39 -6.41
C ASP A 217 23.33 -12.17 -5.37
N ALA A 218 22.33 -13.05 -5.40
CA ALA A 218 21.16 -12.95 -4.55
C ALA A 218 21.50 -13.07 -3.06
N ASP A 219 22.43 -13.93 -2.69
CA ASP A 219 22.80 -14.14 -1.29
C ASP A 219 23.54 -12.93 -0.71
N ALA A 220 24.49 -12.35 -1.46
CA ALA A 220 25.16 -11.12 -1.05
C ALA A 220 24.20 -9.91 -1.03
N ALA A 221 23.25 -9.83 -1.97
CA ALA A 221 22.22 -8.79 -2.00
C ALA A 221 21.30 -8.87 -0.78
N VAL A 222 20.83 -10.06 -0.43
CA VAL A 222 20.00 -10.32 0.77
C VAL A 222 20.78 -9.98 2.04
N ALA A 223 22.02 -10.45 2.16
CA ALA A 223 22.86 -10.17 3.32
C ALA A 223 23.07 -8.65 3.53
N GLU A 224 23.31 -7.88 2.46
CA GLU A 224 23.43 -6.42 2.53
C GLU A 224 22.12 -5.76 2.95
N MET A 225 20.97 -6.21 2.41
CA MET A 225 19.67 -5.68 2.78
C MET A 225 19.34 -5.97 4.25
N ASN A 226 19.53 -7.20 4.72
CA ASN A 226 19.24 -7.57 6.10
C ASN A 226 20.12 -6.78 7.07
N LYS A 227 21.43 -6.69 6.84
CA LYS A 227 22.35 -5.89 7.64
C LYS A 227 21.90 -4.41 7.73
N PHE A 228 21.44 -3.85 6.62
CA PHE A 228 20.92 -2.49 6.59
C PHE A 228 19.63 -2.35 7.40
N LEU A 229 18.66 -3.24 7.21
CA LEU A 229 17.35 -3.17 7.86
C LEU A 229 17.42 -3.44 9.36
N GLU A 230 18.23 -4.39 9.81
CA GLU A 230 18.47 -4.67 11.23
C GLU A 230 19.04 -3.44 11.96
N ARG A 231 20.03 -2.78 11.35
CA ARG A 231 20.57 -1.53 11.89
C ARG A 231 19.52 -0.43 11.94
N LEU A 232 18.71 -0.31 10.90
CA LEU A 232 17.65 0.70 10.82
C LEU A 232 16.55 0.42 11.85
N GLN A 233 16.17 -0.85 12.03
CA GLN A 233 15.21 -1.29 13.04
C GLN A 233 15.68 -0.92 14.45
N ALA A 234 16.94 -1.24 14.80
CA ALA A 234 17.49 -0.91 16.11
C ALA A 234 17.39 0.60 16.39
N ASN A 235 17.79 1.44 15.44
CA ASN A 235 17.70 2.89 15.53
C ASN A 235 16.25 3.39 15.68
N TYR A 236 15.32 2.85 14.90
CA TYR A 236 13.91 3.24 14.96
C TYR A 236 13.28 2.85 16.30
N MET A 237 13.59 1.68 16.82
CA MET A 237 13.04 1.21 18.10
C MET A 237 13.62 1.99 19.28
N GLU A 238 14.89 2.40 19.22
CA GLU A 238 15.49 3.30 20.22
C GLU A 238 14.77 4.66 20.26
N LEU A 239 14.54 5.27 19.09
CA LEU A 239 13.81 6.53 18.97
C LEU A 239 12.35 6.41 19.44
N TRP A 240 11.69 5.30 19.12
CA TRP A 240 10.34 5.01 19.56
C TRP A 240 10.25 4.92 21.09
N ASN A 241 11.11 4.11 21.69
CA ASN A 241 11.11 3.89 23.14
C ASN A 241 11.44 5.18 23.93
N SER A 242 12.34 6.01 23.40
CA SER A 242 12.68 7.30 24.04
C SER A 242 11.52 8.32 24.05
N ARG A 243 10.53 8.14 23.17
CA ARG A 243 9.34 9.02 23.11
C ARG A 243 8.16 8.52 23.93
N GLN A 244 8.20 7.28 24.39
CA GLN A 244 7.18 6.69 25.26
C GLN A 244 7.45 7.00 26.75
N GLN A 245 8.66 7.45 27.09
CA GLN A 245 9.07 7.90 28.42
C GLN A 245 8.80 9.39 28.62
#